data_57f7ffcd3d6a52e8658f3223334e39ff
#
_entry.id   57f7ffcd3d6a52e8658f3223334e39ff
#
_cell.length_a   1.000
_cell.length_b   1.000
_cell.length_c   1.000
_cell.angle_alpha   90.00
_cell.angle_beta   90.00
_cell.angle_gamma   90.00
#
_symmetry.space_group_name_H-M   'P 1'
#
loop_
_entity.id
_entity.type
_entity.pdbx_description
1 polymer ?
#
loop_
_entity_poly.entity_id
_entity_poly.type
_entity_poly.pdbx_seq_one_letter_code
_entity_poly.pdbx_strand_id
1 'polypeptide(L)'
;MYHYTESGLSNVYLKNGVTVEVVDGEEYTSIDDMNGLHSAIAQTIVNTNKPLAHDEFKFLRIELNVSQKMLANRFGVDEQTIARYEKGQTKIPRTTDAALRALYMESQEKNNPVSYFLDLLANTQAEEAAKIIRLEEVEDHWEKVER
;
A
#
# COMPACT_ATOMS: atom_id res chain seq x y z
N MET A 1 -20.46 -19.99 3.17
CA MET A 1 -19.38 -19.25 2.51
C MET A 1 -18.03 -19.78 2.93
N TYR A 2 -17.08 -19.76 2.03
CA TYR A 2 -15.72 -20.15 2.33
C TYR A 2 -15.00 -19.02 3.07
N HIS A 3 -14.42 -19.32 4.25
CA HIS A 3 -13.64 -18.35 5.01
C HIS A 3 -12.21 -18.37 4.49
N TYR A 4 -11.83 -17.33 3.75
CA TYR A 4 -10.51 -17.21 3.14
C TYR A 4 -9.54 -16.52 4.10
N THR A 5 -8.66 -17.32 4.75
CA THR A 5 -7.69 -16.82 5.74
C THR A 5 -6.26 -16.79 5.24
N GLU A 6 -5.96 -17.39 4.10
CA GLU A 6 -4.61 -17.50 3.55
C GLU A 6 -4.01 -16.14 3.16
N SER A 7 -4.87 -15.13 2.99
CA SER A 7 -4.41 -13.75 2.76
C SER A 7 -3.80 -13.08 3.98
N GLY A 8 -3.98 -13.67 5.17
CA GLY A 8 -3.61 -13.06 6.44
C GLY A 8 -4.71 -12.20 7.07
N LEU A 9 -5.84 -12.04 6.38
CA LEU A 9 -7.00 -11.31 6.88
C LEU A 9 -8.01 -12.28 7.49
N SER A 10 -8.67 -11.87 8.57
CA SER A 10 -9.61 -12.71 9.30
C SER A 10 -11.07 -12.55 8.88
N ASN A 11 -11.37 -11.56 8.07
CA ASN A 11 -12.74 -11.13 7.78
C ASN A 11 -13.14 -11.26 6.30
N VAL A 12 -12.46 -12.13 5.55
CA VAL A 12 -12.75 -12.34 4.13
C VAL A 12 -13.50 -13.65 3.93
N TYR A 13 -14.65 -13.57 3.29
CA TYR A 13 -15.53 -14.72 3.01
C TYR A 13 -15.88 -14.73 1.52
N LEU A 14 -15.75 -15.91 0.89
CA LEU A 14 -16.04 -16.09 -0.52
C LEU A 14 -17.37 -16.79 -0.71
N LYS A 15 -18.25 -16.19 -1.49
CA LYS A 15 -19.55 -16.76 -1.82
C LYS A 15 -19.44 -17.92 -2.82
N ASN A 16 -18.51 -17.79 -3.78
CA ASN A 16 -18.27 -18.76 -4.84
C ASN A 16 -16.82 -18.63 -5.33
N GLY A 17 -16.49 -19.25 -6.45
CA GLY A 17 -15.14 -19.23 -7.01
C GLY A 17 -14.17 -20.15 -6.27
N VAL A 18 -14.65 -21.02 -5.40
CA VAL A 18 -13.85 -21.97 -4.63
C VAL A 18 -14.26 -23.38 -5.00
N THR A 19 -13.27 -24.22 -5.32
CA THR A 19 -13.47 -25.64 -5.57
C THR A 19 -12.68 -26.42 -4.53
N VAL A 20 -13.37 -27.33 -3.86
CA VAL A 20 -12.75 -28.24 -2.88
C VAL A 20 -12.81 -29.65 -3.46
N GLU A 21 -11.64 -30.29 -3.60
CA GLU A 21 -11.52 -31.64 -4.12
C GLU A 21 -10.84 -32.54 -3.09
N VAL A 22 -11.25 -33.79 -3.04
CA VAL A 22 -10.60 -34.80 -2.21
C VAL A 22 -9.90 -35.79 -3.13
N VAL A 23 -8.58 -35.88 -3.03
CA VAL A 23 -7.74 -36.79 -3.79
C VAL A 23 -6.91 -37.61 -2.80
N ASP A 24 -7.03 -38.94 -2.88
CA ASP A 24 -6.30 -39.88 -2.01
C ASP A 24 -6.49 -39.58 -0.51
N GLY A 25 -7.69 -39.15 -0.10
CA GLY A 25 -8.01 -38.82 1.27
C GLY A 25 -7.55 -37.44 1.74
N GLU A 26 -6.89 -36.67 0.87
CA GLU A 26 -6.48 -35.30 1.15
C GLU A 26 -7.39 -34.29 0.47
N GLU A 27 -7.68 -33.21 1.17
CA GLU A 27 -8.53 -32.15 0.68
C GLU A 27 -7.68 -31.06 0.03
N TYR A 28 -8.02 -30.70 -1.21
CA TYR A 28 -7.37 -29.63 -1.96
C TYR A 28 -8.38 -28.55 -2.26
N THR A 29 -8.01 -27.31 -1.96
CA THR A 29 -8.82 -26.13 -2.23
C THR A 29 -8.19 -25.33 -3.35
N SER A 30 -8.95 -24.98 -4.38
CA SER A 30 -8.53 -24.08 -5.43
C SER A 30 -9.46 -22.89 -5.52
N ILE A 31 -8.90 -21.73 -5.80
CA ILE A 31 -9.61 -20.46 -5.88
C ILE A 31 -9.39 -19.89 -7.29
N ASP A 32 -10.51 -19.55 -7.94
CA ASP A 32 -10.47 -18.99 -9.29
C ASP A 32 -9.90 -17.57 -9.24
N ASP A 33 -9.08 -17.21 -10.22
CA ASP A 33 -8.56 -15.86 -10.43
C ASP A 33 -8.02 -15.23 -9.13
N MET A 34 -6.99 -15.84 -8.57
CA MET A 34 -6.40 -15.40 -7.29
C MET A 34 -5.95 -13.94 -7.35
N ASN A 35 -5.36 -13.51 -8.46
CA ASN A 35 -4.92 -12.12 -8.62
C ASN A 35 -6.11 -11.15 -8.61
N GLY A 36 -7.19 -11.49 -9.29
CA GLY A 36 -8.42 -10.70 -9.28
C GLY A 36 -9.06 -10.64 -7.91
N LEU A 37 -9.05 -11.75 -7.17
CA LEU A 37 -9.55 -11.80 -5.80
C LEU A 37 -8.76 -10.84 -4.90
N HIS A 38 -7.44 -10.91 -4.94
CA HIS A 38 -6.58 -10.04 -4.11
C HIS A 38 -6.75 -8.57 -4.48
N SER A 39 -6.91 -8.26 -5.77
CA SER A 39 -7.21 -6.89 -6.21
C SER A 39 -8.54 -6.40 -5.66
N ALA A 40 -9.57 -7.24 -5.67
CA ALA A 40 -10.88 -6.88 -5.13
C ALA A 40 -10.83 -6.64 -3.61
N ILE A 41 -10.09 -7.47 -2.87
CA ILE A 41 -9.87 -7.30 -1.44
C ILE A 41 -9.17 -5.97 -1.17
N ALA A 42 -8.07 -5.71 -1.88
CA ALA A 42 -7.28 -4.49 -1.71
C ALA A 42 -8.11 -3.24 -2.03
N GLN A 43 -8.88 -3.24 -3.12
CA GLN A 43 -9.77 -2.13 -3.46
C GLN A 43 -10.82 -1.89 -2.38
N THR A 44 -11.38 -2.94 -1.83
CA THR A 44 -12.34 -2.82 -0.73
C THR A 44 -11.72 -2.18 0.49
N ILE A 45 -10.51 -2.61 0.87
CA ILE A 45 -9.77 -2.04 2.00
C ILE A 45 -9.49 -0.55 1.76
N VAL A 46 -8.96 -0.21 0.58
CA VAL A 46 -8.57 1.16 0.24
C VAL A 46 -9.79 2.09 0.22
N ASN A 47 -10.92 1.61 -0.25
CA ASN A 47 -12.14 2.40 -0.38
C ASN A 47 -12.98 2.45 0.91
N THR A 48 -12.66 1.64 1.90
CA THR A 48 -13.39 1.64 3.17
C THR A 48 -12.95 2.83 4.03
N ASN A 49 -13.91 3.60 4.49
CA ASN A 49 -13.66 4.83 5.25
C ASN A 49 -13.48 4.53 6.74
N LYS A 50 -12.46 3.74 7.05
CA LYS A 50 -12.02 3.44 8.42
C LYS A 50 -10.51 3.33 8.45
N PRO A 51 -9.86 3.55 9.61
CA PRO A 51 -8.41 3.34 9.72
C PRO A 51 -8.01 1.91 9.34
N LEU A 52 -6.85 1.76 8.72
CA LEU A 52 -6.32 0.44 8.40
C LEU A 52 -6.05 -0.35 9.68
N ALA A 53 -6.52 -1.59 9.71
CA ALA A 53 -6.10 -2.54 10.73
C ALA A 53 -4.65 -2.99 10.43
N HIS A 54 -3.97 -3.54 11.45
CA HIS A 54 -2.58 -3.97 11.32
C HIS A 54 -2.39 -5.04 10.23
N ASP A 55 -3.32 -5.97 10.12
CA ASP A 55 -3.28 -7.02 9.10
C ASP A 55 -3.59 -6.47 7.69
N GLU A 56 -4.47 -5.47 7.60
CA GLU A 56 -4.76 -4.79 6.34
C GLU A 56 -3.54 -4.00 5.83
N PHE A 57 -2.81 -3.37 6.72
CA PHE A 57 -1.55 -2.68 6.38
C PHE A 57 -0.55 -3.66 5.76
N LYS A 58 -0.35 -4.79 6.41
CA LYS A 58 0.54 -5.85 5.91
C LYS A 58 0.07 -6.39 4.57
N PHE A 59 -1.23 -6.63 4.42
CA PHE A 59 -1.82 -7.12 3.19
C PHE A 59 -1.52 -6.17 2.02
N LEU A 60 -1.76 -4.87 2.19
CA LEU A 60 -1.50 -3.88 1.14
C LEU A 60 -0.02 -3.81 0.79
N ARG A 61 0.87 -3.87 1.79
CA ARG A 61 2.31 -3.88 1.54
C ARG A 61 2.73 -5.07 0.68
N ILE A 62 2.23 -6.25 1.01
CA ILE A 62 2.55 -7.48 0.26
C ILE A 62 2.01 -7.39 -1.15
N GLU A 63 0.80 -6.86 -1.34
CA GLU A 63 0.21 -6.66 -2.66
C GLU A 63 1.00 -5.66 -3.50
N LEU A 64 1.64 -4.68 -2.87
CA LEU A 64 2.56 -3.76 -3.54
C LEU A 64 3.89 -4.42 -3.90
N ASN A 65 4.14 -5.62 -3.42
CA ASN A 65 5.40 -6.35 -3.64
C ASN A 65 6.63 -5.58 -3.14
N VAL A 66 6.50 -4.92 -1.99
CA VAL A 66 7.59 -4.20 -1.36
C VAL A 66 7.90 -4.82 0.01
N SER A 67 9.19 -4.85 0.37
CA SER A 67 9.60 -5.31 1.68
C SER A 67 9.30 -4.27 2.76
N GLN A 68 9.34 -4.69 4.02
CA GLN A 68 9.24 -3.76 5.14
C GLN A 68 10.34 -2.69 5.06
N LYS A 69 11.54 -3.08 4.69
CA LYS A 69 12.67 -2.17 4.56
C LYS A 69 12.46 -1.13 3.45
N MET A 70 11.97 -1.57 2.29
CA MET A 70 11.68 -0.67 1.17
C MET A 70 10.60 0.34 1.54
N LEU A 71 9.54 -0.12 2.19
CA LEU A 71 8.46 0.75 2.63
C LEU A 71 8.94 1.74 3.70
N ALA A 72 9.75 1.26 4.64
CA ALA A 72 10.33 2.12 5.68
C ALA A 72 11.18 3.24 5.07
N ASN A 73 11.98 2.92 4.06
CA ASN A 73 12.79 3.92 3.36
C ASN A 73 11.89 4.99 2.70
N ARG A 74 10.81 4.59 2.07
CA ARG A 74 9.88 5.53 1.42
C ARG A 74 9.18 6.43 2.42
N PHE A 75 8.84 5.89 3.58
CA PHE A 75 8.12 6.63 4.61
C PHE A 75 9.05 7.37 5.59
N GLY A 76 10.36 7.22 5.45
CA GLY A 76 11.32 7.88 6.32
C GLY A 76 11.31 7.39 7.76
N VAL A 77 11.02 6.11 7.96
CA VAL A 77 10.98 5.46 9.29
C VAL A 77 11.89 4.25 9.30
N ASP A 78 12.12 3.69 10.50
CA ASP A 78 12.88 2.45 10.64
C ASP A 78 12.05 1.25 10.19
N GLU A 79 12.74 0.21 9.71
CA GLU A 79 12.10 -1.05 9.33
C GLU A 79 11.31 -1.65 10.51
N GLN A 80 11.82 -1.55 11.73
CA GLN A 80 11.12 -2.02 12.91
C GLN A 80 9.81 -1.30 13.16
N THR A 81 9.72 -0.02 12.78
CA THR A 81 8.49 0.74 12.89
C THR A 81 7.39 0.13 12.01
N ILE A 82 7.73 -0.23 10.77
CA ILE A 82 6.80 -0.92 9.88
C ILE A 82 6.39 -2.27 10.47
N ALA A 83 7.36 -3.03 10.98
CA ALA A 83 7.08 -4.33 11.59
C ALA A 83 6.11 -4.21 12.78
N ARG A 84 6.25 -3.16 13.59
CA ARG A 84 5.35 -2.91 14.73
C ARG A 84 3.94 -2.54 14.29
N TYR A 85 3.80 -1.78 13.21
CA TYR A 85 2.49 -1.49 12.63
C TYR A 85 1.77 -2.80 12.26
N GLU A 86 2.50 -3.69 11.59
CA GLU A 86 1.94 -4.96 11.09
C GLU A 86 1.61 -5.96 12.20
N LYS A 87 2.27 -5.84 13.35
CA LYS A 87 2.00 -6.67 14.52
C LYS A 87 0.94 -6.08 15.46
N GLY A 88 0.45 -4.88 15.16
CA GLY A 88 -0.50 -4.20 16.03
C GLY A 88 0.11 -3.67 17.33
N GLN A 89 1.44 -3.56 17.40
CA GLN A 89 2.14 -3.09 18.60
C GLN A 89 2.19 -1.57 18.69
N THR A 90 2.06 -0.89 17.56
CA THR A 90 2.07 0.56 17.47
C THR A 90 0.96 1.00 16.55
N LYS A 91 0.26 2.07 16.93
CA LYS A 91 -0.80 2.63 16.11
C LYS A 91 -0.24 3.19 14.80
N ILE A 92 -0.91 2.90 13.71
CA ILE A 92 -0.56 3.43 12.38
C ILE A 92 -0.97 4.90 12.31
N PRO A 93 -0.03 5.84 12.06
CA PRO A 93 -0.40 7.24 11.89
C PRO A 93 -1.34 7.43 10.70
N ARG A 94 -2.23 8.40 10.78
CA ARG A 94 -3.19 8.68 9.71
C ARG A 94 -2.52 9.02 8.38
N THR A 95 -1.39 9.72 8.44
CA THR A 95 -0.61 10.08 7.25
C THR A 95 0.01 8.85 6.60
N THR A 96 0.53 7.93 7.40
CA THR A 96 1.09 6.66 6.92
C THR A 96 0.01 5.79 6.28
N ASP A 97 -1.15 5.70 6.93
CA ASP A 97 -2.33 5.02 6.40
C ASP A 97 -2.70 5.58 5.02
N ALA A 98 -2.89 6.88 4.93
CA ALA A 98 -3.25 7.55 3.68
C ALA A 98 -2.19 7.35 2.60
N ALA A 99 -0.90 7.42 2.96
CA ALA A 99 0.20 7.24 2.02
C ALA A 99 0.23 5.81 1.46
N LEU A 100 0.00 4.79 2.30
CA LEU A 100 -0.02 3.41 1.84
C LEU A 100 -1.17 3.15 0.86
N ARG A 101 -2.37 3.68 1.17
CA ARG A 101 -3.52 3.60 0.26
C ARG A 101 -3.21 4.26 -1.07
N ALA A 102 -2.59 5.44 -1.04
CA ALA A 102 -2.22 6.16 -2.25
C ALA A 102 -1.20 5.39 -3.10
N LEU A 103 -0.21 4.76 -2.45
CA LEU A 103 0.75 3.91 -3.15
C LEU A 103 0.07 2.72 -3.82
N TYR A 104 -0.88 2.10 -3.14
CA TYR A 104 -1.62 0.99 -3.75
C TYR A 104 -2.42 1.47 -4.97
N MET A 105 -3.13 2.58 -4.85
CA MET A 105 -3.88 3.16 -5.97
C MET A 105 -2.96 3.51 -7.13
N GLU A 106 -1.80 4.08 -6.85
CA GLU A 106 -0.79 4.38 -7.85
C GLU A 106 -0.34 3.11 -8.59
N SER A 107 -0.17 2.01 -7.86
CA SER A 107 0.26 0.74 -8.46
C SER A 107 -0.74 0.19 -9.48
N GLN A 108 -2.00 0.60 -9.39
CA GLN A 108 -3.06 0.23 -10.33
C GLN A 108 -3.15 1.19 -11.51
N GLU A 109 -2.53 2.36 -11.43
CA GLU A 109 -2.49 3.39 -12.46
C GLU A 109 -1.05 3.65 -12.87
N LYS A 110 -0.81 3.97 -14.13
CA LYS A 110 0.56 4.08 -14.66
C LYS A 110 1.21 5.46 -14.51
N ASN A 111 0.47 6.48 -14.04
CA ASN A 111 0.98 7.85 -13.98
C ASN A 111 0.51 8.58 -12.72
N ASN A 112 1.03 8.19 -11.56
CA ASN A 112 0.71 8.90 -10.31
C ASN A 112 2.02 9.41 -9.69
N PRO A 113 2.10 10.68 -9.27
CA PRO A 113 3.31 11.26 -8.72
C PRO A 113 3.58 10.94 -7.24
N VAL A 114 2.71 10.19 -6.55
CA VAL A 114 2.84 9.93 -5.11
C VAL A 114 4.17 9.25 -4.78
N SER A 115 4.55 8.23 -5.54
CA SER A 115 5.80 7.52 -5.35
C SER A 115 7.00 8.46 -5.48
N TYR A 116 6.98 9.32 -6.47
CA TYR A 116 8.02 10.33 -6.70
C TYR A 116 8.18 11.26 -5.49
N PHE A 117 7.06 11.76 -4.96
CA PHE A 117 7.11 12.64 -3.78
C PHE A 117 7.64 11.92 -2.54
N LEU A 118 7.24 10.66 -2.34
CA LEU A 118 7.73 9.89 -1.21
C LEU A 118 9.22 9.59 -1.32
N ASP A 119 9.72 9.34 -2.53
CA ASP A 119 11.15 9.15 -2.77
C ASP A 119 11.93 10.46 -2.49
N LEU A 120 11.38 11.60 -2.86
CA LEU A 120 11.97 12.90 -2.52
C LEU A 120 12.03 13.12 -1.01
N LEU A 121 10.96 12.79 -0.28
CA LEU A 121 10.93 12.95 1.18
C LEU A 121 11.92 12.02 1.88
N ALA A 122 12.25 10.89 1.29
CA ALA A 122 13.25 9.98 1.83
C ALA A 122 14.70 10.47 1.56
N ASN A 123 14.87 11.50 0.74
CA ASN A 123 16.18 12.06 0.38
C ASN A 123 16.39 13.39 1.12
N THR A 124 17.34 13.40 2.06
CA THR A 124 17.63 14.58 2.87
C THR A 124 18.12 15.79 2.04
N GLN A 125 18.80 15.54 0.94
CA GLN A 125 19.23 16.63 0.06
C GLN A 125 18.06 17.27 -0.67
N ALA A 126 17.03 16.50 -1.00
CA ALA A 126 15.83 17.03 -1.60
C ALA A 126 15.06 17.90 -0.61
N GLU A 127 15.01 17.52 0.68
CA GLU A 127 14.42 18.34 1.73
C GLU A 127 15.09 19.72 1.84
N GLU A 128 16.42 19.75 1.83
CA GLU A 128 17.16 21.01 1.87
C GLU A 128 16.87 21.88 0.64
N ALA A 129 16.85 21.30 -0.54
CA ALA A 129 16.53 22.00 -1.78
C ALA A 129 15.10 22.55 -1.80
N ALA A 130 14.17 21.88 -1.13
CA ALA A 130 12.76 22.27 -1.09
C ALA A 130 12.48 23.46 -0.16
N LYS A 131 13.44 23.89 0.68
CA LYS A 131 13.24 25.04 1.58
C LYS A 131 13.10 26.37 0.87
N ILE A 132 13.65 26.49 -0.33
CA ILE A 132 13.59 27.73 -1.12
C ILE A 132 12.81 27.47 -2.39
N ILE A 133 11.72 28.22 -2.53
CA ILE A 133 10.92 28.21 -3.75
C ILE A 133 11.25 29.48 -4.52
N ARG A 134 11.77 29.32 -5.73
CA ARG A 134 12.09 30.44 -6.61
C ARG A 134 11.16 30.39 -7.80
N LEU A 135 10.44 31.49 -8.01
CA LEU A 135 9.47 31.63 -9.08
C LEU A 135 9.78 32.85 -9.90
N GLU A 136 9.45 32.80 -11.18
CA GLU A 136 9.55 33.93 -12.10
C GLU A 136 8.31 34.03 -12.95
N GLU A 137 7.95 35.25 -13.31
CA GLU A 137 6.84 35.50 -14.25
C GLU A 137 7.37 35.44 -15.68
N VAL A 138 6.76 34.62 -16.50
CA VAL A 138 7.09 34.47 -17.92
C VAL A 138 5.79 34.50 -18.72
N GLU A 139 5.64 35.45 -19.62
CA GLU A 139 4.47 35.57 -20.50
C GLU A 139 3.13 35.46 -19.75
N ASP A 140 2.96 36.30 -18.73
CA ASP A 140 1.74 36.41 -17.91
C ASP A 140 1.42 35.16 -17.07
N HIS A 141 2.40 34.27 -16.81
CA HIS A 141 2.24 33.18 -15.87
C HIS A 141 3.52 32.98 -15.04
N TRP A 142 3.35 32.28 -13.92
CA TRP A 142 4.47 31.99 -13.02
C TRP A 142 5.07 30.63 -13.34
N GLU A 143 6.40 30.58 -13.32
CA GLU A 143 7.18 29.36 -13.53
C GLU A 143 8.23 29.22 -12.43
N LYS A 144 8.62 27.98 -12.17
CA LYS A 144 9.73 27.70 -11.30
C LYS A 144 11.04 28.10 -11.99
N VAL A 145 11.91 28.79 -11.25
CA VAL A 145 13.25 29.09 -11.73
C VAL A 145 14.08 27.80 -11.74
N GLU A 146 14.58 27.44 -12.93
CA GLU A 146 15.42 26.26 -13.10
C GLU A 146 16.89 26.60 -12.85
N ARG A 147 17.35 26.26 -11.67
CA ARG A 147 18.78 26.29 -11.35
C ARG A 147 19.11 25.29 -10.29
#